data_1fad9dc7f0e008a45f5b0a472ddb4d78
#
_entry.id   1fad9dc7f0e008a45f5b0a472ddb4d78
#
_cell.length_a   1.000
_cell.length_b   1.000
_cell.length_c   1.000
_cell.angle_alpha   90.00
_cell.angle_beta   90.00
_cell.angle_gamma   90.00
#
_symmetry.space_group_name_H-M   'P 1'
#
loop_
_entity.id
_entity.type
_entity.pdbx_description
1 polymer ?
#
loop_
_entity_poly.entity_id
_entity_poly.type
_entity_poly.pdbx_seq_one_letter_code
_entity_poly.pdbx_strand_id
1 'polypeptide(L)'
;MKIGIVILVILLILALVLGSAFVARRNQMAIKREAVNAAWSQVDVVLQRRADLIPNLVETVKGYAVQEQIVYGEIARARSALLSASTPAEKIAANGQLDSALGRLLVIVENYPQLKSNENFMRLQDELAGTENRIAIERRNYNQVLQDYNTYISLFPNNLIASMAGFTRNDAYFKTEPGARQVPKVNFDYPKSPGAQAPAPAKPTPTPAPAHP
;
A
#
# COMPACT_ATOMS: atom_id res chain seq x y z
N MET A 1 -8.35 -66.31 12.17
CA MET A 1 -9.21 -65.34 12.85
C MET A 1 -8.42 -64.26 13.61
N LYS A 2 -7.43 -64.59 14.46
CA LYS A 2 -6.65 -63.57 15.26
C LYS A 2 -5.92 -62.52 14.37
N ILE A 3 -5.27 -62.93 13.27
CA ILE A 3 -4.56 -62.02 12.36
C ILE A 3 -5.51 -61.03 11.68
N GLY A 4 -6.69 -61.46 11.24
CA GLY A 4 -7.69 -60.58 10.63
C GLY A 4 -8.20 -59.51 11.59
N ILE A 5 -8.39 -59.83 12.84
CA ILE A 5 -8.79 -58.86 13.89
C ILE A 5 -7.68 -57.83 14.11
N VAL A 6 -6.41 -58.26 14.17
CA VAL A 6 -5.25 -57.35 14.32
C VAL A 6 -5.17 -56.37 13.16
N ILE A 7 -5.32 -56.85 11.91
CA ILE A 7 -5.31 -56.00 10.71
C ILE A 7 -6.47 -54.99 10.77
N LEU A 8 -7.68 -55.41 11.14
CA LEU A 8 -8.85 -54.56 11.26
C LEU A 8 -8.62 -53.43 12.30
N VAL A 9 -8.05 -53.78 13.46
CA VAL A 9 -7.73 -52.79 14.51
C VAL A 9 -6.68 -51.79 14.02
N ILE A 10 -5.63 -52.24 13.32
CA ILE A 10 -4.62 -51.35 12.73
C ILE A 10 -5.25 -50.39 11.72
N LEU A 11 -6.12 -50.90 10.85
CA LEU A 11 -6.82 -50.05 9.84
C LEU A 11 -7.74 -49.03 10.51
N LEU A 12 -8.44 -49.42 11.59
CA LEU A 12 -9.28 -48.51 12.37
C LEU A 12 -8.46 -47.39 13.01
N ILE A 13 -7.34 -47.73 13.64
CA ILE A 13 -6.45 -46.75 14.24
C ILE A 13 -5.88 -45.79 13.16
N LEU A 14 -5.45 -46.33 12.03
CA LEU A 14 -4.95 -45.54 10.91
C LEU A 14 -6.03 -44.57 10.39
N ALA A 15 -7.28 -45.05 10.24
CA ALA A 15 -8.39 -44.23 9.80
C ALA A 15 -8.70 -43.10 10.80
N LEU A 16 -8.63 -43.36 12.09
CA LEU A 16 -8.82 -42.36 13.14
C LEU A 16 -7.70 -41.30 13.12
N VAL A 17 -6.44 -41.71 12.95
CA VAL A 17 -5.29 -40.80 12.85
C VAL A 17 -5.40 -39.92 11.59
N LEU A 18 -5.71 -40.51 10.45
CA LEU A 18 -5.89 -39.74 9.19
C LEU A 18 -7.11 -38.82 9.27
N GLY A 19 -8.21 -39.26 9.85
CA GLY A 19 -9.41 -38.45 10.06
C GLY A 19 -9.15 -37.26 10.99
N SER A 20 -8.48 -37.48 12.11
CA SER A 20 -8.12 -36.42 13.04
C SER A 20 -7.14 -35.39 12.39
N ALA A 21 -6.15 -35.86 11.64
CA ALA A 21 -5.24 -35.00 10.90
C ALA A 21 -5.96 -34.16 9.83
N PHE A 22 -6.92 -34.74 9.11
CA PHE A 22 -7.76 -34.05 8.16
C PHE A 22 -8.56 -32.91 8.81
N VAL A 23 -9.25 -33.20 9.90
CA VAL A 23 -10.07 -32.22 10.66
C VAL A 23 -9.17 -31.09 11.19
N ALA A 24 -8.03 -31.42 11.77
CA ALA A 24 -7.09 -30.41 12.30
C ALA A 24 -6.60 -29.46 11.21
N ARG A 25 -6.22 -29.98 10.04
CA ARG A 25 -5.74 -29.14 8.91
C ARG A 25 -6.87 -28.31 8.30
N ARG A 26 -8.07 -28.88 8.15
CA ARG A 26 -9.25 -28.14 7.70
C ARG A 26 -9.59 -26.98 8.63
N ASN A 27 -9.56 -27.22 9.94
CA ASN A 27 -9.80 -26.16 10.93
C ASN A 27 -8.74 -25.07 10.86
N GLN A 28 -7.48 -25.42 10.68
CA GLN A 28 -6.39 -24.48 10.52
C GLN A 28 -6.54 -23.60 9.26
N MET A 29 -7.06 -24.18 8.14
CA MET A 29 -7.41 -23.41 6.93
C MET A 29 -8.54 -22.41 7.20
N ALA A 30 -9.56 -22.84 7.95
CA ALA A 30 -10.67 -21.97 8.35
C ALA A 30 -10.18 -20.80 9.21
N ILE A 31 -9.33 -21.08 10.21
CA ILE A 31 -8.71 -20.04 11.05
C ILE A 31 -7.91 -19.05 10.21
N LYS A 32 -7.08 -19.54 9.29
CA LYS A 32 -6.28 -18.65 8.41
C LYS A 32 -7.15 -17.83 7.46
N ARG A 33 -8.23 -18.39 6.92
CA ARG A 33 -9.19 -17.64 6.10
C ARG A 33 -9.87 -16.54 6.91
N GLU A 34 -10.23 -16.83 8.15
CA GLU A 34 -10.84 -15.85 9.04
C GLU A 34 -9.84 -14.73 9.43
N ALA A 35 -8.56 -15.07 9.61
CA ALA A 35 -7.51 -14.08 9.81
C ALA A 35 -7.36 -13.13 8.61
N VAL A 36 -7.53 -13.63 7.37
CA VAL A 36 -7.57 -12.78 6.16
C VAL A 36 -8.76 -11.82 6.21
N ASN A 37 -9.95 -12.30 6.58
CA ASN A 37 -11.15 -11.46 6.70
C ASN A 37 -10.96 -10.38 7.77
N ALA A 38 -10.39 -10.74 8.91
CA ALA A 38 -10.11 -9.81 10.00
C ALA A 38 -9.09 -8.73 9.57
N ALA A 39 -8.00 -9.13 8.90
CA ALA A 39 -7.02 -8.18 8.37
C ALA A 39 -7.64 -7.25 7.30
N TRP A 40 -8.52 -7.80 6.44
CA TRP A 40 -9.26 -6.99 5.48
C TRP A 40 -10.17 -5.95 6.16
N SER A 41 -10.87 -6.33 7.22
CA SER A 41 -11.73 -5.41 7.97
C SER A 41 -10.97 -4.19 8.51
N GLN A 42 -9.70 -4.37 8.92
CA GLN A 42 -8.85 -3.23 9.34
C GLN A 42 -8.55 -2.28 8.18
N VAL A 43 -8.24 -2.84 7.00
CA VAL A 43 -8.07 -2.03 5.77
C VAL A 43 -9.35 -1.25 5.46
N ASP A 44 -10.50 -1.92 5.49
CA ASP A 44 -11.79 -1.32 5.16
C ASP A 44 -12.16 -0.15 6.08
N VAL A 45 -11.92 -0.28 7.39
CA VAL A 45 -12.12 0.80 8.38
C VAL A 45 -11.29 2.03 8.03
N VAL A 46 -10.03 1.87 7.63
CA VAL A 46 -9.16 3.01 7.29
C VAL A 46 -9.55 3.63 5.95
N LEU A 47 -9.95 2.82 4.97
CA LEU A 47 -10.48 3.30 3.68
C LEU A 47 -11.78 4.10 3.87
N GLN A 48 -12.68 3.62 4.73
CA GLN A 48 -13.90 4.36 5.10
C GLN A 48 -13.55 5.71 5.75
N ARG A 49 -12.64 5.72 6.73
CA ARG A 49 -12.18 6.97 7.36
C ARG A 49 -11.65 7.98 6.35
N ARG A 50 -10.87 7.51 5.38
CA ARG A 50 -10.37 8.36 4.29
C ARG A 50 -11.50 8.92 3.45
N ALA A 51 -12.47 8.07 3.05
CA ALA A 51 -13.62 8.49 2.28
C ALA A 51 -14.48 9.54 3.00
N ASP A 52 -14.53 9.50 4.34
CA ASP A 52 -15.30 10.44 5.16
C ASP A 52 -14.63 11.81 5.30
N LEU A 53 -13.30 11.90 5.14
CA LEU A 53 -12.57 13.17 5.14
C LEU A 53 -12.73 13.96 3.82
N ILE A 54 -12.99 13.28 2.71
CA ILE A 54 -12.98 13.87 1.37
C ILE A 54 -14.02 14.97 1.15
N PRO A 55 -15.29 14.85 1.59
CA PRO A 55 -16.26 15.92 1.42
C PRO A 55 -15.80 17.25 2.03
N ASN A 56 -15.22 17.20 3.24
CA ASN A 56 -14.73 18.39 3.93
C ASN A 56 -13.54 19.02 3.19
N LEU A 57 -12.64 18.19 2.65
CA LEU A 57 -11.53 18.66 1.82
C LEU A 57 -12.05 19.36 0.55
N VAL A 58 -12.96 18.73 -0.18
CA VAL A 58 -13.53 19.27 -1.41
C VAL A 58 -14.27 20.59 -1.15
N GLU A 59 -15.07 20.69 -0.09
CA GLU A 59 -15.77 21.93 0.28
C GLU A 59 -14.78 23.05 0.67
N THR A 60 -13.71 22.73 1.38
CA THR A 60 -12.68 23.71 1.71
C THR A 60 -11.99 24.22 0.43
N VAL A 61 -11.66 23.34 -0.52
CA VAL A 61 -11.02 23.73 -1.77
C VAL A 61 -11.95 24.53 -2.69
N LYS A 62 -13.23 24.16 -2.78
CA LYS A 62 -14.25 24.87 -3.56
C LYS A 62 -14.38 26.34 -3.15
N GLY A 63 -14.17 26.68 -1.89
CA GLY A 63 -14.19 28.05 -1.42
C GLY A 63 -13.14 28.96 -2.08
N TYR A 64 -12.09 28.39 -2.65
CA TYR A 64 -10.97 29.11 -3.26
C TYR A 64 -10.82 28.84 -4.76
N ALA A 65 -11.17 27.65 -5.24
CA ALA A 65 -10.95 27.16 -6.60
C ALA A 65 -12.28 26.76 -7.27
N VAL A 66 -13.21 27.68 -7.43
CA VAL A 66 -14.59 27.44 -7.90
C VAL A 66 -14.66 26.82 -9.30
N GLN A 67 -13.66 27.05 -10.15
CA GLN A 67 -13.70 26.65 -11.57
C GLN A 67 -13.33 25.17 -11.81
N GLU A 68 -12.83 24.45 -10.82
CA GLU A 68 -12.24 23.10 -10.96
C GLU A 68 -13.30 21.98 -10.88
N GLN A 69 -14.48 22.20 -11.52
CA GLN A 69 -15.63 21.30 -11.44
C GLN A 69 -15.34 19.85 -11.90
N ILE A 70 -14.45 19.69 -12.89
CA ILE A 70 -14.10 18.38 -13.44
C ILE A 70 -13.42 17.52 -12.36
N VAL A 71 -12.45 18.08 -11.63
CA VAL A 71 -11.69 17.36 -10.60
C VAL A 71 -12.57 17.01 -9.40
N TYR A 72 -13.47 17.92 -9.00
CA TYR A 72 -14.45 17.60 -7.94
C TYR A 72 -15.37 16.45 -8.34
N GLY A 73 -15.82 16.43 -9.62
CA GLY A 73 -16.63 15.34 -10.16
C GLY A 73 -15.88 14.00 -10.19
N GLU A 74 -14.58 14.01 -10.50
CA GLU A 74 -13.74 12.80 -10.47
C GLU A 74 -13.58 12.28 -9.05
N ILE A 75 -13.30 13.15 -8.07
CA ILE A 75 -13.19 12.77 -6.66
C ILE A 75 -14.51 12.20 -6.15
N ALA A 76 -15.64 12.85 -6.45
CA ALA A 76 -16.95 12.37 -6.03
C ALA A 76 -17.27 10.98 -6.61
N ARG A 77 -16.96 10.74 -7.88
CA ARG A 77 -17.14 9.44 -8.54
C ARG A 77 -16.23 8.36 -7.92
N ALA A 78 -14.94 8.68 -7.74
CA ALA A 78 -13.99 7.74 -7.15
C ALA A 78 -14.36 7.38 -5.70
N ARG A 79 -14.79 8.37 -4.90
CA ARG A 79 -15.31 8.14 -3.56
C ARG A 79 -16.56 7.25 -3.57
N SER A 80 -17.51 7.53 -4.47
CA SER A 80 -18.73 6.71 -4.60
C SER A 80 -18.39 5.28 -5.00
N ALA A 81 -17.46 5.08 -5.93
CA ALA A 81 -16.99 3.76 -6.31
C ALA A 81 -16.34 3.01 -5.13
N LEU A 82 -15.53 3.69 -4.31
CA LEU A 82 -14.93 3.09 -3.11
C LEU A 82 -15.98 2.65 -2.08
N LEU A 83 -17.01 3.47 -1.85
CA LEU A 83 -18.06 3.17 -0.88
C LEU A 83 -19.03 2.09 -1.36
N SER A 84 -19.28 1.99 -2.68
CA SER A 84 -20.18 1.00 -3.27
C SER A 84 -19.51 -0.34 -3.57
N ALA A 85 -18.18 -0.41 -3.56
CA ALA A 85 -17.44 -1.62 -3.80
C ALA A 85 -17.74 -2.69 -2.74
N SER A 86 -18.04 -3.91 -3.18
CA SER A 86 -18.47 -5.02 -2.32
C SER A 86 -17.34 -6.01 -2.05
N THR A 87 -16.32 -6.05 -2.90
CA THR A 87 -15.21 -6.99 -2.79
C THR A 87 -13.88 -6.29 -2.49
N PRO A 88 -12.91 -6.97 -1.84
CA PRO A 88 -11.57 -6.43 -1.65
C PRO A 88 -10.92 -5.95 -2.94
N ALA A 89 -11.05 -6.69 -4.03
CA ALA A 89 -10.47 -6.34 -5.33
C ALA A 89 -11.07 -5.05 -5.90
N GLU A 90 -12.39 -4.87 -5.81
CA GLU A 90 -13.07 -3.64 -6.23
C GLU A 90 -12.66 -2.44 -5.37
N LYS A 91 -12.57 -2.61 -4.05
CA LYS A 91 -12.13 -1.53 -3.14
C LYS A 91 -10.69 -1.13 -3.40
N ILE A 92 -9.80 -2.08 -3.67
CA ILE A 92 -8.41 -1.81 -4.04
C ILE A 92 -8.36 -0.97 -5.33
N ALA A 93 -9.13 -1.35 -6.36
CA ALA A 93 -9.18 -0.62 -7.63
C ALA A 93 -9.76 0.80 -7.45
N ALA A 94 -10.87 0.92 -6.71
CA ALA A 94 -11.53 2.20 -6.44
C ALA A 94 -10.64 3.15 -5.60
N ASN A 95 -9.89 2.61 -4.63
CA ASN A 95 -8.94 3.42 -3.89
C ASN A 95 -7.82 3.97 -4.78
N GLY A 96 -7.29 3.20 -5.74
CA GLY A 96 -6.31 3.70 -6.71
C GLY A 96 -6.86 4.84 -7.59
N GLN A 97 -8.15 4.77 -7.99
CA GLN A 97 -8.81 5.87 -8.69
C GLN A 97 -8.91 7.13 -7.81
N LEU A 98 -9.24 6.94 -6.53
CA LEU A 98 -9.31 8.04 -5.56
C LEU A 98 -7.93 8.68 -5.33
N ASP A 99 -6.87 7.88 -5.20
CA ASP A 99 -5.49 8.37 -5.09
C ASP A 99 -5.12 9.25 -6.29
N SER A 100 -5.44 8.81 -7.49
CA SER A 100 -5.20 9.58 -8.73
C SER A 100 -5.98 10.90 -8.77
N ALA A 101 -7.23 10.89 -8.36
CA ALA A 101 -8.09 12.09 -8.34
C ALA A 101 -7.62 13.10 -7.28
N LEU A 102 -7.23 12.63 -6.09
CA LEU A 102 -6.66 13.47 -5.03
C LEU A 102 -5.30 14.05 -5.43
N GLY A 103 -4.46 13.27 -6.12
CA GLY A 103 -3.19 13.77 -6.66
C GLY A 103 -3.38 14.95 -7.60
N ARG A 104 -4.40 14.90 -8.49
CA ARG A 104 -4.74 16.04 -9.36
C ARG A 104 -5.22 17.26 -8.58
N LEU A 105 -6.03 17.04 -7.54
CA LEU A 105 -6.47 18.13 -6.66
C LEU A 105 -5.28 18.85 -6.01
N LEU A 106 -4.29 18.10 -5.52
CA LEU A 106 -3.10 18.67 -4.91
C LEU A 106 -2.27 19.51 -5.89
N VAL A 107 -2.16 19.08 -7.16
CA VAL A 107 -1.52 19.89 -8.22
C VAL A 107 -2.24 21.21 -8.44
N ILE A 108 -3.58 21.21 -8.41
CA ILE A 108 -4.39 22.43 -8.57
C ILE A 108 -4.15 23.38 -7.39
N VAL A 109 -4.11 22.87 -6.17
CA VAL A 109 -3.88 23.66 -4.94
C VAL A 109 -2.60 24.48 -5.01
N GLU A 110 -1.56 24.03 -5.73
CA GLU A 110 -0.33 24.79 -5.92
C GLU A 110 -0.56 26.16 -6.59
N ASN A 111 -1.62 26.30 -7.39
CA ASN A 111 -1.98 27.56 -8.03
C ASN A 111 -2.78 28.52 -7.11
N TYR A 112 -3.11 28.10 -5.90
CA TYR A 112 -3.91 28.86 -4.94
C TYR A 112 -3.19 29.02 -3.60
N PRO A 113 -2.22 29.98 -3.49
CA PRO A 113 -1.40 30.14 -2.27
C PRO A 113 -2.19 30.41 -0.99
N GLN A 114 -3.34 31.11 -1.12
CA GLN A 114 -4.21 31.39 0.03
C GLN A 114 -4.89 30.12 0.57
N LEU A 115 -5.23 29.17 -0.31
CA LEU A 115 -5.75 27.87 0.10
C LEU A 115 -4.65 27.05 0.79
N LYS A 116 -3.44 27.06 0.24
CA LYS A 116 -2.30 26.32 0.79
C LYS A 116 -1.95 26.76 2.22
N SER A 117 -2.18 28.02 2.57
CA SER A 117 -1.99 28.58 3.93
C SER A 117 -3.23 28.53 4.82
N ASN A 118 -4.35 27.98 4.34
CA ASN A 118 -5.57 27.85 5.12
C ASN A 118 -5.43 26.75 6.19
N GLU A 119 -5.67 27.06 7.46
CA GLU A 119 -5.50 26.14 8.59
C GLU A 119 -6.39 24.89 8.48
N ASN A 120 -7.64 25.04 8.01
CA ASN A 120 -8.54 23.90 7.82
C ASN A 120 -8.05 22.96 6.72
N PHE A 121 -7.53 23.54 5.62
CA PHE A 121 -6.96 22.76 4.54
C PHE A 121 -5.71 21.99 5.01
N MET A 122 -4.78 22.65 5.70
CA MET A 122 -3.57 22.01 6.25
C MET A 122 -3.94 20.87 7.21
N ARG A 123 -4.87 21.09 8.13
CA ARG A 123 -5.33 20.05 9.06
C ARG A 123 -5.95 18.85 8.33
N LEU A 124 -6.80 19.08 7.33
CA LEU A 124 -7.39 17.99 6.54
C LEU A 124 -6.34 17.24 5.72
N GLN A 125 -5.34 17.94 5.20
CA GLN A 125 -4.21 17.33 4.51
C GLN A 125 -3.38 16.44 5.44
N ASP A 126 -3.12 16.89 6.66
CA ASP A 126 -2.41 16.11 7.69
C ASP A 126 -3.21 14.87 8.11
N GLU A 127 -4.53 15.02 8.29
CA GLU A 127 -5.40 13.88 8.59
C GLU A 127 -5.43 12.86 7.44
N LEU A 128 -5.48 13.33 6.18
CA LEU A 128 -5.40 12.46 5.00
C LEU A 128 -4.05 11.75 4.90
N ALA A 129 -2.94 12.46 5.13
CA ALA A 129 -1.61 11.85 5.17
C ALA A 129 -1.50 10.80 6.30
N GLY A 130 -2.08 11.09 7.46
CA GLY A 130 -2.19 10.14 8.58
C GLY A 130 -2.99 8.89 8.22
N THR A 131 -4.12 9.04 7.50
CA THR A 131 -4.89 7.88 7.02
C THR A 131 -4.14 7.10 5.96
N GLU A 132 -3.40 7.74 5.04
CA GLU A 132 -2.59 7.06 4.03
C GLU A 132 -1.50 6.20 4.67
N ASN A 133 -0.81 6.72 5.68
CA ASN A 133 0.18 5.94 6.43
C ASN A 133 -0.44 4.70 7.10
N ARG A 134 -1.65 4.83 7.68
CA ARG A 134 -2.39 3.70 8.26
C ARG A 134 -2.80 2.70 7.19
N ILE A 135 -3.32 3.16 6.05
CA ILE A 135 -3.65 2.31 4.90
C ILE A 135 -2.42 1.53 4.45
N ALA A 136 -1.25 2.17 4.36
CA ALA A 136 -0.01 1.50 3.97
C ALA A 136 0.44 0.41 4.97
N ILE A 137 0.17 0.60 6.26
CA ILE A 137 0.44 -0.41 7.30
C ILE A 137 -0.53 -1.59 7.15
N GLU A 138 -1.85 -1.32 7.06
CA GLU A 138 -2.86 -2.37 7.00
C GLU A 138 -2.81 -3.14 5.67
N ARG A 139 -2.45 -2.51 4.54
CA ARG A 139 -2.17 -3.18 3.26
C ARG A 139 -1.04 -4.20 3.40
N ARG A 140 0.04 -3.86 4.10
CA ARG A 140 1.15 -4.81 4.33
C ARG A 140 0.73 -5.97 5.21
N ASN A 141 0.02 -5.69 6.30
CA ASN A 141 -0.52 -6.70 7.19
C ASN A 141 -1.47 -7.65 6.44
N TYR A 142 -2.42 -7.11 5.71
CA TYR A 142 -3.35 -7.90 4.90
C TYR A 142 -2.63 -8.77 3.88
N ASN A 143 -1.69 -8.20 3.11
CA ASN A 143 -0.90 -8.96 2.13
C ASN A 143 -0.11 -10.09 2.78
N GLN A 144 0.46 -9.90 3.96
CA GLN A 144 1.19 -10.92 4.69
C GLN A 144 0.27 -12.06 5.13
N VAL A 145 -0.87 -11.74 5.76
CA VAL A 145 -1.84 -12.74 6.22
C VAL A 145 -2.43 -13.51 5.04
N LEU A 146 -2.71 -12.82 3.93
CA LEU A 146 -3.19 -13.43 2.70
C LEU A 146 -2.15 -14.37 2.08
N GLN A 147 -0.88 -13.99 2.07
CA GLN A 147 0.22 -14.84 1.62
C GLN A 147 0.34 -16.10 2.49
N ASP A 148 0.25 -15.94 3.81
CA ASP A 148 0.32 -17.07 4.75
C ASP A 148 -0.84 -18.06 4.54
N TYR A 149 -2.05 -17.57 4.29
CA TYR A 149 -3.21 -18.41 3.92
C TYR A 149 -2.97 -19.13 2.60
N ASN A 150 -2.63 -18.41 1.54
CA ASN A 150 -2.40 -18.97 0.22
C ASN A 150 -1.26 -20.00 0.21
N THR A 151 -0.18 -19.72 0.94
CA THR A 151 0.94 -20.66 1.10
C THR A 151 0.47 -21.92 1.80
N TYR A 152 -0.25 -21.79 2.92
CA TYR A 152 -0.70 -22.92 3.70
C TYR A 152 -1.59 -23.88 2.91
N ILE A 153 -2.54 -23.37 2.13
CA ILE A 153 -3.44 -24.19 1.30
C ILE A 153 -2.76 -24.80 0.06
N SER A 154 -1.62 -24.24 -0.37
CA SER A 154 -0.90 -24.70 -1.57
C SER A 154 0.13 -25.81 -1.27
N LEU A 155 0.58 -25.94 -0.02
CA LEU A 155 1.59 -26.93 0.37
C LEU A 155 0.99 -28.32 0.49
N PHE A 156 1.78 -29.36 0.08
CA PHE A 156 1.42 -30.76 0.35
C PHE A 156 1.56 -31.09 1.87
N PRO A 157 0.64 -31.85 2.48
CA PRO A 157 -0.58 -32.45 1.93
C PRO A 157 -1.82 -31.53 1.98
N ASN A 158 -1.69 -30.28 2.43
CA ASN A 158 -2.81 -29.38 2.65
C ASN A 158 -3.59 -29.06 1.37
N ASN A 159 -2.92 -29.02 0.21
CA ASN A 159 -3.55 -28.76 -1.10
C ASN A 159 -4.63 -29.79 -1.45
N LEU A 160 -4.44 -31.07 -1.07
CA LEU A 160 -5.47 -32.11 -1.25
C LEU A 160 -6.69 -31.85 -0.37
N ILE A 161 -6.45 -31.50 0.89
CA ILE A 161 -7.51 -31.20 1.85
C ILE A 161 -8.23 -29.91 1.45
N ALA A 162 -7.50 -28.90 1.00
CA ALA A 162 -8.06 -27.63 0.53
C ALA A 162 -9.03 -27.85 -0.63
N SER A 163 -8.63 -28.64 -1.66
CA SER A 163 -9.50 -28.95 -2.79
C SER A 163 -10.76 -29.71 -2.38
N MET A 164 -10.64 -30.68 -1.47
CA MET A 164 -11.77 -31.46 -0.96
C MET A 164 -12.73 -30.62 -0.08
N ALA A 165 -12.19 -29.68 0.67
CA ALA A 165 -12.95 -28.85 1.61
C ALA A 165 -13.42 -27.51 1.05
N GLY A 166 -13.14 -27.21 -0.24
CA GLY A 166 -13.57 -26.01 -0.94
C GLY A 166 -12.80 -24.73 -0.53
N PHE A 167 -11.56 -24.88 -0.05
CA PHE A 167 -10.68 -23.73 0.16
C PHE A 167 -9.94 -23.39 -1.14
N THR A 168 -10.13 -22.16 -1.59
CA THR A 168 -9.52 -21.65 -2.83
C THR A 168 -8.54 -20.55 -2.53
N ARG A 169 -7.58 -20.39 -3.42
CA ARG A 169 -6.62 -19.28 -3.40
C ARG A 169 -7.36 -17.95 -3.57
N ASN A 170 -6.91 -16.94 -2.84
CA ASN A 170 -7.37 -15.56 -2.97
C ASN A 170 -6.21 -14.70 -3.47
N ASP A 171 -6.37 -14.07 -4.63
CA ASP A 171 -5.33 -13.27 -5.29
C ASP A 171 -5.59 -11.75 -5.21
N ALA A 172 -6.48 -11.31 -4.31
CA ALA A 172 -6.80 -9.91 -4.09
C ALA A 172 -5.71 -9.17 -3.29
N TYR A 173 -4.48 -9.19 -3.78
CA TYR A 173 -3.35 -8.48 -3.19
C TYR A 173 -3.34 -7.00 -3.56
N PHE A 174 -2.95 -6.16 -2.60
CA PHE A 174 -2.47 -4.83 -2.93
C PHE A 174 -1.13 -4.92 -3.67
N LYS A 175 -1.08 -4.40 -4.89
CA LYS A 175 0.12 -4.38 -5.72
C LYS A 175 0.76 -3.00 -5.66
N THR A 176 2.06 -2.95 -5.80
CA THR A 176 2.79 -1.69 -6.01
C THR A 176 2.44 -1.15 -7.40
N GLU A 177 2.20 0.15 -7.51
CA GLU A 177 1.96 0.78 -8.80
C GLU A 177 3.13 0.56 -9.76
N PRO A 178 2.88 0.32 -11.04
CA PRO A 178 3.94 0.01 -12.02
C PRO A 178 5.05 1.08 -12.08
N GLY A 179 4.73 2.34 -11.84
CA GLY A 179 5.68 3.47 -11.85
C GLY A 179 6.58 3.56 -10.61
N ALA A 180 6.14 3.04 -9.46
CA ALA A 180 6.90 3.10 -8.20
C ALA A 180 8.17 2.21 -8.19
N ARG A 181 8.35 1.35 -9.19
CA ARG A 181 9.54 0.50 -9.36
C ARG A 181 10.64 1.18 -10.16
N GLN A 182 10.38 2.33 -10.79
CA GLN A 182 11.40 3.08 -11.50
C GLN A 182 12.12 3.99 -10.51
N VAL A 183 13.39 3.71 -10.28
CA VAL A 183 14.25 4.59 -9.48
C VAL A 183 14.33 5.93 -10.23
N PRO A 184 13.96 7.07 -9.62
CA PRO A 184 14.13 8.37 -10.23
C PRO A 184 15.61 8.55 -10.60
N LYS A 185 15.90 8.81 -11.88
CA LYS A 185 17.24 9.21 -12.29
C LYS A 185 17.46 10.63 -11.80
N VAL A 186 18.18 10.78 -10.72
CA VAL A 186 18.61 12.11 -10.25
C VAL A 186 19.76 12.56 -11.15
N ASN A 187 19.52 13.49 -12.08
CA ASN A 187 20.55 14.15 -12.84
C ASN A 187 21.10 15.29 -11.98
N PHE A 188 22.32 15.14 -11.55
CA PHE A 188 23.10 16.20 -10.89
C PHE A 188 23.84 17.09 -11.93
N ASP A 189 23.25 17.33 -13.09
CA ASP A 189 23.77 18.30 -14.04
C ASP A 189 23.56 19.71 -13.47
N TYR A 190 24.47 20.12 -12.61
CA TYR A 190 24.59 21.55 -12.29
C TYR A 190 24.97 22.27 -13.58
N PRO A 191 24.22 23.30 -14.01
CA PRO A 191 24.69 24.16 -15.07
C PRO A 191 26.06 24.70 -14.62
N LYS A 192 27.12 24.35 -15.36
CA LYS A 192 28.45 24.96 -15.16
C LYS A 192 28.25 26.46 -15.24
N SER A 193 28.39 27.15 -14.12
CA SER A 193 28.37 28.62 -14.12
C SER A 193 29.35 29.13 -15.17
N PRO A 194 28.91 29.93 -16.16
CA PRO A 194 29.82 30.54 -17.08
C PRO A 194 30.62 31.59 -16.28
N GLY A 195 31.86 31.28 -15.90
CA GLY A 195 32.72 32.29 -15.31
C GLY A 195 33.60 31.93 -14.13
N ALA A 196 33.70 30.66 -13.71
CA ALA A 196 34.79 30.30 -12.79
C ALA A 196 36.11 30.16 -13.60
N GLN A 197 36.67 31.29 -14.04
CA GLN A 197 38.08 31.32 -14.42
C GLN A 197 38.92 30.99 -13.19
N ALA A 198 39.71 29.90 -13.29
CA ALA A 198 40.70 29.57 -12.28
C ALA A 198 41.57 30.81 -12.00
N PRO A 199 41.88 31.14 -10.74
CA PRO A 199 42.81 32.24 -10.44
C PRO A 199 44.13 31.99 -11.15
N ALA A 200 44.60 32.97 -11.91
CA ALA A 200 45.90 32.91 -12.55
C ALA A 200 46.98 32.66 -11.49
N PRO A 201 48.02 31.84 -11.78
CA PRO A 201 49.10 31.59 -10.83
C PRO A 201 49.80 32.92 -10.50
N ALA A 202 49.92 33.22 -9.21
CA ALA A 202 50.58 34.41 -8.70
C ALA A 202 52.03 34.43 -9.18
N LYS A 203 52.43 35.57 -9.79
CA LYS A 203 53.84 35.81 -10.13
C LYS A 203 54.69 35.77 -8.86
N PRO A 204 55.88 35.13 -8.91
CA PRO A 204 56.77 35.11 -7.76
C PRO A 204 57.23 36.54 -7.42
N THR A 205 57.06 36.89 -6.17
CA THR A 205 57.59 38.16 -5.60
C THR A 205 59.13 38.13 -5.63
N PRO A 206 59.79 39.16 -6.15
CA PRO A 206 61.29 39.22 -6.15
C PRO A 206 61.78 39.30 -4.69
N THR A 207 62.71 38.41 -4.36
CA THR A 207 63.43 38.37 -3.09
C THR A 207 64.26 39.63 -2.92
N PRO A 208 64.18 40.34 -1.79
CA PRO A 208 65.09 41.49 -1.54
C PRO A 208 66.54 41.02 -1.40
N ALA A 209 67.45 41.73 -2.08
CA ALA A 209 68.90 41.50 -2.01
C ALA A 209 69.44 41.78 -0.60
N PRO A 210 70.48 41.06 -0.13
CA PRO A 210 71.10 41.30 1.17
C PRO A 210 71.89 42.60 1.17
N ALA A 211 71.68 43.39 2.22
CA ALA A 211 72.53 44.60 2.48
C ALA A 211 73.90 44.13 2.96
N HIS A 212 74.94 44.63 2.30
CA HIS A 212 76.31 44.50 2.74
C HIS A 212 76.70 45.71 3.56
N PRO A 213 77.76 45.58 4.46
CA PRO A 213 78.01 46.38 5.62
C PRO A 213 78.63 47.77 5.31
#